data_eb42f6c33b6aa4b393461de33756b5a7
#
_entry.id   eb42f6c33b6aa4b393461de33756b5a7
#
_cell.length_a   1.000
_cell.length_b   1.000
_cell.length_c   1.000
_cell.angle_alpha   90.00
_cell.angle_beta   90.00
_cell.angle_gamma   90.00
#
_symmetry.space_group_name_H-M   'P 1'
#
loop_
_entity.id
_entity.type
_entity.pdbx_description
1 polymer ?
#
loop_
_entity_poly.entity_id
_entity_poly.type
_entity_poly.pdbx_seq_one_letter_code
_entity_poly.pdbx_strand_id
1 'polypeptide(L)'
;IEDLIADESVVITISHAGYIKRTSLSEYKTQNRGGVGQKSAGTRDQDFLEHLFVATNHQYLMYFTQKGKCYWMRVYEIPEGTKTSKGRAIQNLINIESDDKVKAFICTQDLKDQDYINSHYVIMATKQGQVKKTPLEQYSRPRQNGINAITIKEDDELIEAKLTTGNSQVLLAVKSGKLVRFEEEKTRPMGRTASGVRGITLADEKDEVIGMVSIDKNDVTES
;
A
#
# COMPACT_ATOMS: atom_id res chain seq x y z
N ILE A 1 15.69 -6.74 -20.56
CA ILE A 1 15.70 -7.65 -19.39
C ILE A 1 14.27 -8.07 -19.05
N GLU A 2 13.32 -7.13 -19.00
CA GLU A 2 11.92 -7.40 -18.68
C GLU A 2 11.28 -8.42 -19.64
N ASP A 3 11.58 -8.34 -20.94
CA ASP A 3 11.07 -9.26 -21.97
C ASP A 3 11.54 -10.72 -21.79
N LEU A 4 12.55 -10.93 -20.96
CA LEU A 4 13.08 -12.26 -20.63
C LEU A 4 12.47 -12.86 -19.36
N ILE A 5 11.66 -12.09 -18.65
CA ILE A 5 11.02 -12.51 -17.41
C ILE A 5 9.55 -12.83 -17.70
N ALA A 6 9.16 -14.07 -17.45
CA ALA A 6 7.77 -14.48 -17.59
C ALA A 6 6.87 -13.69 -16.62
N ASP A 7 5.73 -13.20 -17.11
CA ASP A 7 4.75 -12.50 -16.30
C ASP A 7 3.87 -13.49 -15.53
N GLU A 8 4.46 -14.15 -14.55
CA GLU A 8 3.81 -15.15 -13.72
C GLU A 8 3.21 -14.54 -12.47
N SER A 9 2.14 -15.17 -11.97
CA SER A 9 1.55 -14.82 -10.68
C SER A 9 2.45 -15.27 -9.54
N VAL A 10 2.67 -14.36 -8.61
CA VAL A 10 3.48 -14.58 -7.41
C VAL A 10 2.75 -14.10 -6.17
N VAL A 11 3.17 -14.58 -5.01
CA VAL A 11 2.68 -14.12 -3.72
C VAL A 11 3.71 -13.19 -3.10
N ILE A 12 3.30 -11.98 -2.78
CA ILE A 12 4.10 -11.03 -2.03
C ILE A 12 3.69 -11.10 -0.56
N THR A 13 4.67 -11.27 0.31
CA THR A 13 4.46 -11.23 1.76
C THR A 13 5.34 -10.16 2.40
N ILE A 14 4.76 -9.39 3.30
CA ILE A 14 5.44 -8.33 4.03
C ILE A 14 5.15 -8.51 5.51
N SER A 15 6.20 -8.62 6.32
CA SER A 15 6.09 -8.73 7.77
C SER A 15 6.00 -7.38 8.45
N HIS A 16 5.52 -7.36 9.69
CA HIS A 16 5.45 -6.16 10.52
C HIS A 16 6.83 -5.50 10.72
N ALA A 17 7.88 -6.29 10.84
CA ALA A 17 9.26 -5.80 10.96
C ALA A 17 9.86 -5.27 9.64
N GLY A 18 9.12 -5.31 8.53
CA GLY A 18 9.55 -4.77 7.24
C GLY A 18 10.36 -5.74 6.38
N TYR A 19 10.15 -7.03 6.52
CA TYR A 19 10.74 -8.05 5.65
C TYR A 19 9.78 -8.39 4.51
N ILE A 20 10.30 -8.37 3.30
CA ILE A 20 9.54 -8.64 2.08
C ILE A 20 10.14 -9.81 1.31
N LYS A 21 9.28 -10.60 0.70
CA LYS A 21 9.68 -11.64 -0.25
C LYS A 21 8.62 -11.87 -1.32
N ARG A 22 9.04 -12.46 -2.40
CA ARG A 22 8.23 -12.94 -3.51
C ARG A 22 8.32 -14.47 -3.56
N THR A 23 7.19 -15.14 -3.56
CA THR A 23 7.12 -16.61 -3.59
C THR A 23 6.26 -17.04 -4.77
N SER A 24 6.65 -18.13 -5.45
CA SER A 24 5.81 -18.69 -6.50
C SER A 24 4.44 -19.08 -5.97
N LEU A 25 3.38 -18.76 -6.72
CA LEU A 25 2.02 -19.11 -6.35
C LEU A 25 1.83 -20.63 -6.19
N SER A 26 2.61 -21.44 -6.91
CA SER A 26 2.57 -22.90 -6.83
C SER A 26 2.96 -23.46 -5.46
N GLU A 27 3.69 -22.72 -4.65
CA GLU A 27 4.01 -23.09 -3.27
C GLU A 27 2.83 -22.97 -2.30
N TYR A 28 1.78 -22.25 -2.69
CA TYR A 28 0.54 -22.08 -1.94
C TYR A 28 -0.54 -23.02 -2.49
N LYS A 29 -0.49 -24.29 -2.08
CA LYS A 29 -1.49 -25.29 -2.49
C LYS A 29 -2.82 -25.06 -1.78
N THR A 30 -3.91 -25.27 -2.52
CA THR A 30 -5.25 -25.26 -1.95
C THR A 30 -5.38 -26.39 -0.92
N GLN A 31 -5.78 -26.06 0.30
CA GLN A 31 -6.02 -27.03 1.35
C GLN A 31 -7.49 -27.46 1.34
N ASN A 32 -7.75 -28.74 1.11
CA ASN A 32 -9.08 -29.33 1.23
C ASN A 32 -9.45 -29.56 2.69
N ARG A 33 -10.75 -29.72 2.98
CA ARG A 33 -11.25 -30.08 4.32
C ARG A 33 -10.54 -31.35 4.83
N GLY A 34 -9.96 -31.27 6.04
CA GLY A 34 -9.26 -32.40 6.68
C GLY A 34 -7.75 -32.45 6.44
N GLY A 35 -7.17 -31.44 5.75
CA GLY A 35 -5.72 -31.34 5.64
C GLY A 35 -5.05 -30.81 6.91
N VAL A 36 -3.80 -31.21 7.14
CA VAL A 36 -2.96 -30.66 8.21
C VAL A 36 -2.51 -29.26 7.79
N GLY A 37 -2.69 -28.27 8.65
CA GLY A 37 -2.26 -26.88 8.41
C GLY A 37 -0.78 -26.80 8.04
N GLN A 38 -0.46 -26.00 7.02
CA GLN A 38 0.93 -25.76 6.62
C GLN A 38 1.47 -24.54 7.34
N LYS A 39 2.71 -24.62 7.83
CA LYS A 39 3.41 -23.46 8.38
C LYS A 39 3.71 -22.45 7.24
N SER A 40 3.26 -21.22 7.41
CA SER A 40 3.74 -20.09 6.62
C SER A 40 4.91 -19.44 7.36
N ALA A 41 5.80 -18.76 6.65
CA ALA A 41 6.98 -18.03 7.07
C ALA A 41 7.47 -18.22 8.51
N GLY A 42 8.74 -18.63 8.67
CA GLY A 42 9.43 -18.51 9.95
C GLY A 42 9.66 -17.04 10.30
N THR A 43 8.79 -16.49 11.11
CA THR A 43 9.00 -15.17 11.73
C THR A 43 9.76 -15.33 13.03
N ARG A 44 10.59 -14.33 13.41
CA ARG A 44 11.14 -14.25 14.76
C ARG A 44 9.98 -14.14 15.77
N ASP A 45 10.20 -14.53 17.01
CA ASP A 45 9.18 -14.61 18.08
C ASP A 45 8.31 -13.35 18.29
N GLN A 46 8.65 -12.21 17.68
CA GLN A 46 7.94 -10.94 17.76
C GLN A 46 7.52 -10.36 16.40
N ASP A 47 7.72 -11.08 15.31
CA ASP A 47 7.35 -10.64 13.96
C ASP A 47 6.18 -11.48 13.43
N PHE A 48 5.31 -10.86 12.63
CA PHE A 48 4.14 -11.51 12.03
C PHE A 48 3.91 -11.00 10.62
N LEU A 49 3.21 -11.75 9.80
CA LEU A 49 2.80 -11.32 8.48
C LEU A 49 1.72 -10.24 8.59
N GLU A 50 1.99 -9.09 8.02
CA GLU A 50 1.09 -7.95 8.01
C GLU A 50 0.36 -7.81 6.67
N HIS A 51 1.04 -8.12 5.56
CA HIS A 51 0.48 -8.08 4.23
C HIS A 51 0.78 -9.37 3.46
N LEU A 52 -0.24 -9.89 2.79
CA LEU A 52 -0.14 -10.98 1.84
C LEU A 52 -1.07 -10.70 0.67
N PHE A 53 -0.53 -10.66 -0.54
CA PHE A 53 -1.33 -10.45 -1.75
C PHE A 53 -0.68 -11.10 -2.98
N VAL A 54 -1.50 -11.33 -3.99
CA VAL A 54 -1.07 -11.87 -5.28
C VAL A 54 -0.76 -10.73 -6.24
N ALA A 55 0.34 -10.86 -6.95
CA ALA A 55 0.76 -9.92 -8.00
C ALA A 55 1.34 -10.69 -9.17
N THR A 56 1.61 -10.00 -10.28
CA THR A 56 2.37 -10.55 -11.40
C THR A 56 3.74 -9.89 -11.50
N ASN A 57 4.71 -10.59 -12.06
CA ASN A 57 6.10 -10.15 -12.10
C ASN A 57 6.32 -8.77 -12.72
N HIS A 58 5.53 -8.40 -13.73
CA HIS A 58 5.70 -7.13 -14.43
C HIS A 58 4.96 -5.95 -13.78
N GLN A 59 4.20 -6.17 -12.73
CA GLN A 59 3.57 -5.10 -11.97
C GLN A 59 4.60 -4.28 -11.18
N TYR A 60 4.21 -3.06 -10.81
CA TYR A 60 4.94 -2.24 -9.85
C TYR A 60 4.37 -2.39 -8.46
N LEU A 61 5.25 -2.45 -7.48
CA LEU A 61 4.90 -2.24 -6.08
C LEU A 61 5.35 -0.84 -5.67
N MET A 62 4.40 -0.02 -5.26
CA MET A 62 4.64 1.34 -4.75
C MET A 62 4.68 1.31 -3.22
N TYR A 63 5.67 1.96 -2.65
CA TYR A 63 5.89 2.09 -1.22
C TYR A 63 5.66 3.53 -0.79
N PHE A 64 4.76 3.73 0.17
CA PHE A 64 4.49 5.05 0.75
C PHE A 64 5.01 5.09 2.18
N THR A 65 5.78 6.13 2.50
CA THR A 65 6.47 6.21 3.78
C THR A 65 5.77 7.14 4.76
N GLN A 66 6.10 6.99 6.04
CA GLN A 66 5.60 7.80 7.13
C GLN A 66 5.83 9.30 6.91
N LYS A 67 6.98 9.66 6.35
CA LYS A 67 7.34 11.06 6.01
C LYS A 67 6.71 11.56 4.71
N GLY A 68 5.91 10.75 4.03
CA GLY A 68 5.18 11.14 2.82
C GLY A 68 5.95 10.99 1.52
N LYS A 69 6.91 10.09 1.44
CA LYS A 69 7.62 9.74 0.21
C LYS A 69 7.01 8.52 -0.46
N CYS A 70 7.20 8.43 -1.78
CA CYS A 70 6.84 7.28 -2.60
C CYS A 70 8.07 6.72 -3.29
N TYR A 71 8.21 5.39 -3.24
CA TYR A 71 9.23 4.62 -3.94
C TYR A 71 8.56 3.54 -4.78
N TRP A 72 9.28 2.98 -5.75
CA TRP A 72 8.78 1.92 -6.63
C TRP A 72 9.77 0.78 -6.73
N MET A 73 9.23 -0.40 -6.95
CA MET A 73 9.99 -1.59 -7.32
C MET A 73 9.15 -2.43 -8.28
N ARG A 74 9.76 -2.99 -9.32
CA ARG A 74 9.10 -4.04 -10.08
C ARG A 74 8.92 -5.27 -9.20
N VAL A 75 7.81 -5.97 -9.36
CA VAL A 75 7.56 -7.18 -8.57
C VAL A 75 8.67 -8.21 -8.76
N TYR A 76 9.19 -8.38 -9.99
CA TYR A 76 10.29 -9.30 -10.26
C TYR A 76 11.62 -8.93 -9.59
N GLU A 77 11.80 -7.69 -9.15
CA GLU A 77 12.99 -7.23 -8.40
C GLU A 77 12.90 -7.57 -6.90
N ILE A 78 11.71 -7.91 -6.40
CA ILE A 78 11.54 -8.35 -5.02
C ILE A 78 12.24 -9.69 -4.84
N PRO A 79 13.09 -9.85 -3.80
CA PRO A 79 13.83 -11.09 -3.59
C PRO A 79 12.92 -12.31 -3.51
N GLU A 80 13.30 -13.33 -4.26
CA GLU A 80 12.61 -14.62 -4.23
C GLU A 80 12.89 -15.34 -2.93
N GLY A 81 11.89 -16.01 -2.41
CA GLY A 81 11.99 -16.79 -1.19
C GLY A 81 11.03 -17.96 -1.19
N THR A 82 11.29 -18.91 -0.31
CA THR A 82 10.36 -20.01 -0.05
C THR A 82 9.25 -19.56 0.90
N LYS A 83 8.19 -20.34 1.01
CA LYS A 83 7.06 -20.08 1.91
C LYS A 83 7.51 -19.87 3.37
N THR A 84 8.55 -20.56 3.79
CA THR A 84 9.07 -20.52 5.17
C THR A 84 10.23 -19.57 5.38
N SER A 85 10.82 -19.01 4.34
CA SER A 85 11.92 -18.05 4.45
C SER A 85 11.43 -16.71 4.98
N LYS A 86 12.34 -15.96 5.58
CA LYS A 86 12.07 -14.65 6.18
C LYS A 86 11.92 -13.54 5.14
N GLY A 87 12.62 -13.62 4.02
CA GLY A 87 12.76 -12.54 3.04
C GLY A 87 13.89 -11.57 3.40
N ARG A 88 13.86 -10.39 2.79
CA ARG A 88 14.86 -9.33 3.01
C ARG A 88 14.21 -8.05 3.53
N ALA A 89 14.97 -7.30 4.32
CA ALA A 89 14.50 -6.01 4.82
C ALA A 89 14.29 -5.02 3.67
N ILE A 90 13.13 -4.37 3.65
CA ILE A 90 12.78 -3.36 2.64
C ILE A 90 13.81 -2.24 2.60
N GLN A 91 14.35 -1.84 3.75
CA GLN A 91 15.38 -0.81 3.87
C GLN A 91 16.65 -1.11 3.05
N ASN A 92 16.91 -2.38 2.74
CA ASN A 92 18.04 -2.78 1.89
C ASN A 92 17.70 -2.80 0.41
N LEU A 93 16.44 -2.61 0.04
CA LEU A 93 15.96 -2.69 -1.34
C LEU A 93 15.62 -1.33 -1.94
N ILE A 94 15.27 -0.36 -1.12
CA ILE A 94 14.94 1.01 -1.51
C ILE A 94 15.77 2.02 -0.73
N ASN A 95 16.03 3.19 -1.33
CA ASN A 95 16.80 4.26 -0.70
C ASN A 95 15.96 5.06 0.30
N ILE A 96 15.38 4.38 1.26
CA ILE A 96 14.61 5.00 2.34
C ILE A 96 15.55 5.62 3.37
N GLU A 97 15.19 6.78 3.90
CA GLU A 97 15.92 7.40 5.01
C GLU A 97 15.86 6.52 6.27
N SER A 98 16.92 6.53 7.07
CA SER A 98 17.06 5.66 8.23
C SER A 98 16.01 5.88 9.32
N ASP A 99 15.45 7.09 9.39
CA ASP A 99 14.43 7.51 10.34
C ASP A 99 13.01 7.50 9.74
N ASP A 100 12.85 6.98 8.53
CA ASP A 100 11.57 6.81 7.86
C ASP A 100 11.16 5.33 7.81
N LYS A 101 9.89 5.04 7.62
CA LYS A 101 9.37 3.67 7.48
C LYS A 101 8.28 3.62 6.41
N VAL A 102 8.17 2.46 5.78
CA VAL A 102 7.06 2.19 4.87
C VAL A 102 5.78 1.97 5.66
N LYS A 103 4.72 2.66 5.29
CA LYS A 103 3.41 2.60 5.94
C LYS A 103 2.34 1.96 5.06
N ALA A 104 2.47 2.07 3.74
CA ALA A 104 1.47 1.55 2.83
C ALA A 104 2.12 1.00 1.55
N PHE A 105 1.41 0.07 0.93
CA PHE A 105 1.82 -0.58 -0.31
C PHE A 105 0.67 -0.54 -1.30
N ILE A 106 0.97 -0.22 -2.55
CA ILE A 106 0.02 -0.29 -3.66
C ILE A 106 0.67 -1.09 -4.78
N CYS A 107 0.01 -2.16 -5.21
CA CYS A 107 0.39 -2.89 -6.41
C CYS A 107 -0.35 -2.29 -7.61
N THR A 108 0.38 -1.85 -8.61
CA THR A 108 -0.17 -1.26 -9.83
C THR A 108 0.14 -2.08 -11.05
N GLN A 109 -0.72 -1.95 -12.07
CA GLN A 109 -0.45 -2.45 -13.41
C GLN A 109 0.59 -1.56 -14.12
N ASP A 110 0.62 -1.59 -15.45
CA ASP A 110 1.59 -0.82 -16.22
C ASP A 110 1.39 0.69 -16.05
N LEU A 111 2.40 1.36 -15.50
CA LEU A 111 2.41 2.82 -15.34
C LEU A 111 2.65 3.60 -16.64
N LYS A 112 2.85 2.91 -17.76
CA LYS A 112 2.91 3.51 -19.12
C LYS A 112 1.56 3.49 -19.81
N ASP A 113 0.60 2.70 -19.33
CA ASP A 113 -0.76 2.67 -19.86
C ASP A 113 -1.49 3.95 -19.46
N GLN A 114 -1.72 4.82 -20.44
CA GLN A 114 -2.35 6.13 -20.21
C GLN A 114 -3.79 6.00 -19.71
N ASP A 115 -4.55 5.05 -20.22
CA ASP A 115 -5.94 4.83 -19.80
C ASP A 115 -5.98 4.39 -18.34
N TYR A 116 -5.07 3.50 -17.95
CA TYR A 116 -4.95 3.05 -16.57
C TYR A 116 -4.57 4.17 -15.60
N ILE A 117 -3.51 4.92 -15.88
CA ILE A 117 -3.04 5.99 -14.96
C ILE A 117 -3.98 7.18 -14.91
N ASN A 118 -4.75 7.43 -15.97
CA ASN A 118 -5.73 8.52 -16.02
C ASN A 118 -7.09 8.15 -15.41
N SER A 119 -7.34 6.87 -15.17
CA SER A 119 -8.59 6.37 -14.57
C SER A 119 -8.47 6.01 -13.09
N HIS A 120 -7.29 6.13 -12.51
CA HIS A 120 -7.02 5.75 -11.12
C HIS A 120 -6.48 6.92 -10.30
N TYR A 121 -6.69 6.82 -8.99
CA TYR A 121 -6.26 7.79 -7.99
C TYR A 121 -5.57 7.09 -6.83
N VAL A 122 -4.76 7.84 -6.10
CA VAL A 122 -4.23 7.42 -4.81
C VAL A 122 -4.86 8.28 -3.74
N ILE A 123 -5.55 7.65 -2.80
CA ILE A 123 -6.10 8.30 -1.62
C ILE A 123 -5.17 8.01 -0.44
N MET A 124 -4.81 9.04 0.29
CA MET A 124 -3.94 8.99 1.45
C MET A 124 -4.63 9.56 2.67
N ALA A 125 -4.29 9.01 3.83
CA ALA A 125 -4.72 9.54 5.12
C ALA A 125 -3.54 9.70 6.06
N THR A 126 -3.57 10.73 6.88
CA THR A 126 -2.57 11.00 7.91
C THR A 126 -3.12 10.75 9.31
N LYS A 127 -2.23 10.57 10.26
CA LYS A 127 -2.54 10.35 11.66
C LYS A 127 -3.42 11.47 12.27
N GLN A 128 -3.17 12.73 11.89
CA GLN A 128 -3.94 13.88 12.36
C GLN A 128 -5.22 14.14 11.56
N GLY A 129 -5.58 13.29 10.62
CA GLY A 129 -6.86 13.34 9.91
C GLY A 129 -6.88 14.13 8.61
N GLN A 130 -5.73 14.41 8.02
CA GLN A 130 -5.67 14.93 6.65
C GLN A 130 -5.95 13.81 5.66
N VAL A 131 -6.68 14.11 4.60
CA VAL A 131 -6.98 13.22 3.49
C VAL A 131 -6.58 13.91 2.20
N LYS A 132 -5.94 13.18 1.31
CA LYS A 132 -5.53 13.68 0.00
C LYS A 132 -5.85 12.68 -1.10
N LYS A 133 -6.44 13.17 -2.18
CA LYS A 133 -6.66 12.43 -3.41
C LYS A 133 -5.77 13.01 -4.50
N THR A 134 -4.98 12.16 -5.13
CA THR A 134 -4.06 12.57 -6.20
C THR A 134 -4.20 11.59 -7.38
N PRO A 135 -4.27 12.07 -8.64
CA PRO A 135 -4.28 11.19 -9.80
C PRO A 135 -3.06 10.28 -9.82
N LEU A 136 -3.23 9.01 -10.19
CA LEU A 136 -2.14 8.04 -10.30
C LEU A 136 -1.04 8.51 -11.27
N GLU A 137 -1.41 9.26 -12.30
CA GLU A 137 -0.47 9.86 -13.26
C GLU A 137 0.66 10.63 -12.56
N GLN A 138 0.41 11.28 -11.45
CA GLN A 138 1.41 12.02 -10.67
C GLN A 138 2.52 11.12 -10.10
N TYR A 139 2.27 9.82 -10.01
CA TYR A 139 3.20 8.80 -9.52
C TYR A 139 3.66 7.83 -10.62
N SER A 140 3.38 8.12 -11.89
CA SER A 140 3.64 7.22 -13.02
C SER A 140 5.07 7.23 -13.52
N ARG A 141 5.94 8.04 -12.96
CA ARG A 141 7.35 8.18 -13.36
C ARG A 141 8.28 7.76 -12.24
N PRO A 142 8.57 6.46 -12.10
CA PRO A 142 9.45 5.94 -11.07
C PRO A 142 10.82 6.62 -11.04
N ARG A 143 11.29 6.92 -9.83
CA ARG A 143 12.63 7.44 -9.58
C ARG A 143 13.29 6.67 -8.44
N GLN A 144 14.56 6.32 -8.60
CA GLN A 144 15.31 5.52 -7.64
C GLN A 144 15.35 6.13 -6.23
N ASN A 145 15.47 7.45 -6.15
CA ASN A 145 15.51 8.17 -4.87
C ASN A 145 14.12 8.53 -4.32
N GLY A 146 13.07 8.01 -4.93
CA GLY A 146 11.71 8.33 -4.54
C GLY A 146 11.30 9.76 -4.90
N ILE A 147 10.05 10.07 -4.62
CA ILE A 147 9.46 11.41 -4.79
C ILE A 147 8.61 11.77 -3.56
N ASN A 148 8.33 13.04 -3.39
CA ASN A 148 7.32 13.46 -2.43
C ASN A 148 5.93 13.02 -2.92
N ALA A 149 5.24 12.26 -2.09
CA ALA A 149 3.88 11.79 -2.36
C ALA A 149 2.83 12.72 -1.75
N ILE A 150 3.14 13.30 -0.61
CA ILE A 150 2.31 14.22 0.16
C ILE A 150 3.22 15.07 1.03
N THR A 151 2.89 16.34 1.24
CA THR A 151 3.58 17.15 2.24
C THR A 151 2.96 16.90 3.60
N ILE A 152 3.72 16.29 4.49
CA ILE A 152 3.30 16.00 5.87
C ILE A 152 3.49 17.26 6.73
N LYS A 153 2.44 17.63 7.47
CA LYS A 153 2.49 18.73 8.44
C LYS A 153 3.33 18.36 9.66
N GLU A 154 3.73 19.37 10.40
CA GLU A 154 4.45 19.18 11.66
C GLU A 154 3.68 18.24 12.60
N ASP A 155 4.39 17.34 13.27
CA ASP A 155 3.85 16.33 14.20
C ASP A 155 2.79 15.37 13.59
N ASP A 156 2.73 15.29 12.27
CA ASP A 156 1.86 14.36 11.55
C ASP A 156 2.67 13.25 10.87
N GLU A 157 2.00 12.21 10.44
CA GLU A 157 2.58 11.12 9.67
C GLU A 157 1.54 10.50 8.72
N LEU A 158 2.01 10.01 7.58
CA LEU A 158 1.20 9.20 6.70
C LEU A 158 0.93 7.85 7.35
N ILE A 159 -0.33 7.40 7.32
CA ILE A 159 -0.71 6.10 7.88
C ILE A 159 -1.18 5.11 6.83
N GLU A 160 -1.78 5.59 5.74
CA GLU A 160 -2.36 4.72 4.73
C GLU A 160 -2.41 5.38 3.34
N ALA A 161 -2.30 4.56 2.31
CA ALA A 161 -2.53 4.94 0.92
C ALA A 161 -3.26 3.80 0.20
N LYS A 162 -4.27 4.13 -0.60
CA LYS A 162 -5.08 3.17 -1.36
C LYS A 162 -5.22 3.61 -2.81
N LEU A 163 -5.17 2.65 -3.72
CA LEU A 163 -5.50 2.84 -5.13
C LEU A 163 -7.02 2.78 -5.30
N THR A 164 -7.58 3.74 -6.02
CA THR A 164 -9.02 3.83 -6.26
C THR A 164 -9.33 4.18 -7.72
N THR A 165 -10.57 3.97 -8.12
CA THR A 165 -11.07 4.31 -9.46
C THR A 165 -11.84 5.63 -9.50
N GLY A 166 -11.88 6.38 -8.40
CA GLY A 166 -12.64 7.62 -8.29
C GLY A 166 -14.07 7.44 -7.78
N ASN A 167 -14.54 6.21 -7.63
CA ASN A 167 -15.92 5.87 -7.28
C ASN A 167 -15.99 4.96 -6.05
N SER A 168 -15.30 5.31 -4.98
CA SER A 168 -15.29 4.53 -3.75
C SER A 168 -15.97 5.24 -2.59
N GLN A 169 -16.39 4.43 -1.60
CA GLN A 169 -16.67 4.89 -0.24
C GLN A 169 -15.39 4.79 0.57
N VAL A 170 -15.03 5.87 1.25
CA VAL A 170 -13.84 5.91 2.11
C VAL A 170 -14.28 5.94 3.57
N LEU A 171 -13.68 5.06 4.37
CA LEU A 171 -13.90 4.99 5.81
C LEU A 171 -12.61 5.31 6.54
N LEU A 172 -12.69 6.22 7.51
CA LEU A 172 -11.60 6.54 8.43
C LEU A 172 -11.97 6.04 9.82
N ALA A 173 -11.10 5.22 10.39
CA ALA A 173 -11.21 4.76 11.77
C ALA A 173 -10.32 5.59 12.69
N VAL A 174 -10.85 6.00 13.83
CA VAL A 174 -10.18 6.85 14.81
C VAL A 174 -9.99 6.08 16.11
N LYS A 175 -8.87 6.30 16.78
CA LYS A 175 -8.50 5.62 18.04
C LYS A 175 -9.57 5.72 19.12
N SER A 176 -10.28 6.84 19.20
CA SER A 176 -11.41 7.05 20.12
C SER A 176 -12.66 6.22 19.81
N GLY A 177 -12.64 5.40 18.75
CA GLY A 177 -13.74 4.54 18.34
C GLY A 177 -14.72 5.19 17.35
N LYS A 178 -14.46 6.42 16.90
CA LYS A 178 -15.25 7.03 15.84
C LYS A 178 -14.91 6.45 14.47
N LEU A 179 -15.93 6.35 13.64
CA LEU A 179 -15.82 5.96 12.24
C LEU A 179 -16.46 7.06 11.39
N VAL A 180 -15.73 7.56 10.40
CA VAL A 180 -16.24 8.52 9.43
C VAL A 180 -16.26 7.88 8.06
N ARG A 181 -17.38 8.05 7.36
CA ARG A 181 -17.56 7.59 5.99
C ARG A 181 -17.86 8.78 5.09
N PHE A 182 -17.22 8.83 3.94
CA PHE A 182 -17.50 9.80 2.88
C PHE A 182 -17.29 9.20 1.50
N GLU A 183 -17.91 9.83 0.51
CA GLU A 183 -17.73 9.46 -0.88
C GLU A 183 -16.43 10.07 -1.42
N GLU A 184 -15.63 9.26 -2.12
CA GLU A 184 -14.40 9.69 -2.75
C GLU A 184 -14.60 10.88 -3.69
N GLU A 185 -15.71 10.91 -4.42
CA GLU A 185 -16.07 11.99 -5.35
C GLU A 185 -16.13 13.37 -4.70
N LYS A 186 -16.42 13.42 -3.39
CA LYS A 186 -16.44 14.67 -2.62
C LYS A 186 -15.06 15.21 -2.31
N THR A 187 -14.02 14.40 -2.50
CA THR A 187 -12.63 14.82 -2.30
C THR A 187 -12.06 15.30 -3.63
N ARG A 188 -11.77 16.59 -3.71
CA ARG A 188 -11.18 17.19 -4.90
C ARG A 188 -9.77 16.63 -5.13
N PRO A 189 -9.41 16.19 -6.35
CA PRO A 189 -8.04 15.82 -6.68
C PRO A 189 -7.07 16.99 -6.48
N MET A 190 -5.89 16.69 -5.94
CA MET A 190 -4.83 17.65 -5.66
C MET A 190 -3.51 17.17 -6.24
N GLY A 191 -2.59 18.10 -6.41
CA GLY A 191 -1.23 17.80 -6.82
C GLY A 191 -0.46 17.01 -5.76
N ARG A 192 0.60 16.39 -6.20
CA ARG A 192 1.45 15.48 -5.41
C ARG A 192 2.04 16.11 -4.15
N THR A 193 2.40 17.40 -4.20
CA THR A 193 3.03 18.12 -3.10
C THR A 193 2.05 18.78 -2.12
N ALA A 194 0.74 18.68 -2.36
CA ALA A 194 -0.27 19.19 -1.42
C ALA A 194 -0.30 18.38 -0.12
N SER A 195 -0.71 19.01 0.97
CA SER A 195 -0.90 18.36 2.28
C SER A 195 -2.27 17.71 2.43
N GLY A 196 -3.18 17.96 1.51
CA GLY A 196 -4.56 17.47 1.57
C GLY A 196 -5.51 18.41 2.30
N VAL A 197 -6.69 17.90 2.58
CA VAL A 197 -7.79 18.57 3.29
C VAL A 197 -8.11 17.81 4.56
N ARG A 198 -8.82 18.47 5.49
CA ARG A 198 -9.26 17.83 6.71
C ARG A 198 -10.37 16.80 6.39
N GLY A 199 -10.08 15.53 6.58
CA GLY A 199 -11.05 14.44 6.44
C GLY A 199 -11.89 14.22 7.69
N ILE A 200 -11.30 14.48 8.86
CA ILE A 200 -11.96 14.38 10.17
C ILE A 200 -11.37 15.38 11.14
N THR A 201 -12.19 15.88 12.06
CA THR A 201 -11.75 16.65 13.22
C THR A 201 -11.62 15.68 14.41
N LEU A 202 -10.41 15.57 14.94
CA LEU A 202 -10.11 14.76 16.11
C LEU A 202 -10.67 15.42 17.39
N ALA A 203 -11.03 14.59 18.38
CA ALA A 203 -11.64 15.07 19.62
C ALA A 203 -10.64 15.87 20.48
N ASP A 204 -9.39 15.45 20.52
CA ASP A 204 -8.30 16.08 21.26
C ASP A 204 -6.94 15.72 20.64
N GLU A 205 -5.86 16.23 21.22
CA GLU A 205 -4.47 16.00 20.73
C GLU A 205 -3.99 14.56 20.91
N LYS A 206 -4.67 13.75 21.73
CA LYS A 206 -4.32 12.34 21.96
C LYS A 206 -5.03 11.40 21.02
N ASP A 207 -6.03 11.90 20.30
CA ASP A 207 -6.76 11.12 19.32
C ASP A 207 -6.02 11.08 17.99
N GLU A 208 -6.21 10.01 17.24
CA GLU A 208 -5.53 9.80 15.97
C GLU A 208 -6.34 8.93 15.03
N VAL A 209 -6.19 9.14 13.74
CA VAL A 209 -6.66 8.22 12.71
C VAL A 209 -5.76 6.99 12.73
N ILE A 210 -6.36 5.82 12.84
CA ILE A 210 -5.64 4.53 12.94
C ILE A 210 -5.79 3.66 11.70
N GLY A 211 -6.69 3.99 10.78
CA GLY A 211 -6.89 3.24 9.56
C GLY A 211 -7.76 3.95 8.54
N MET A 212 -7.59 3.55 7.30
CA MET A 212 -8.43 3.96 6.17
C MET A 212 -8.76 2.73 5.33
N VAL A 213 -10.02 2.61 4.94
CA VAL A 213 -10.51 1.58 4.02
C VAL A 213 -11.23 2.26 2.88
N SER A 214 -11.05 1.76 1.66
CA SER A 214 -11.81 2.17 0.48
C SER A 214 -12.58 0.97 -0.07
N ILE A 215 -13.85 1.18 -0.39
CA ILE A 215 -14.73 0.16 -0.95
C ILE A 215 -15.28 0.71 -2.27
N ASP A 216 -14.95 0.05 -3.38
CA ASP A 216 -15.50 0.43 -4.68
C ASP A 216 -17.01 0.19 -4.67
N LYS A 217 -17.78 1.17 -5.16
CA LYS A 217 -19.25 1.07 -5.22
C LYS A 217 -19.73 -0.07 -6.12
N ASN A 218 -18.89 -0.47 -7.08
CA ASN A 218 -19.21 -1.59 -7.97
C ASN A 218 -19.01 -2.96 -7.33
N ASP A 219 -18.24 -3.01 -6.23
CA ASP A 219 -17.97 -4.26 -5.48
C ASP A 219 -19.00 -4.52 -4.36
N VAL A 220 -19.92 -3.59 -4.13
CA VAL A 220 -21.02 -3.79 -3.19
C VAL A 220 -22.09 -4.64 -3.89
N THR A 221 -21.99 -5.95 -3.74
CA THR A 221 -23.10 -6.86 -4.01
C THR A 221 -24.17 -6.61 -2.95
N GLU A 222 -25.33 -6.16 -3.38
CA GLU A 222 -26.53 -6.13 -2.54
C GLU A 222 -26.80 -7.56 -2.04
N SER A 223 -26.65 -7.77 -0.75
CA SER A 223 -27.02 -9.00 -0.05
C SER A 223 -28.44 -8.89 0.49
#